data_3106f238da38cbfe5360faa42788e123
#
_entry.id   3106f238da38cbfe5360faa42788e123
#
_cell.length_a   1.000
_cell.length_b   1.000
_cell.length_c   1.000
_cell.angle_alpha   90.00
_cell.angle_beta   90.00
_cell.angle_gamma   90.00
#
_symmetry.space_group_name_H-M   'P 1'
#
loop_
_entity.id
_entity.type
_entity.pdbx_description
1 polymer ?
#
loop_
_entity_poly.entity_id
_entity_poly.type
_entity_poly.pdbx_seq_one_letter_code
_entity_poly.pdbx_strand_id
1 'polypeptide(L)'
;MVIGIDHGYGNMKTATRCFPSGVARYDKEPIFQNNLLVYNGMYYQIGEEHKEFCAEKTQDEDYYVLTLAAIARELDGKGMNQAKVHIAAGLPLTWVATQKEDFQKYLLQNESVDFIFRNKEYHVEFAGADIYPQGFAAAFYRLQDFKGINMLVDIDRKSTRLN
;
A
#
# COMPACT_ATOMS: atom_id res chain seq x y z
N MET A 1 10.23 10.53 -7.01
CA MET A 1 9.31 11.16 -6.03
C MET A 1 9.08 10.25 -4.84
N VAL A 2 8.69 10.77 -3.66
CA VAL A 2 8.29 9.92 -2.52
C VAL A 2 6.78 9.74 -2.53
N ILE A 3 6.31 8.49 -2.32
CA ILE A 3 4.90 8.15 -2.14
C ILE A 3 4.75 7.43 -0.80
N GLY A 4 4.00 8.04 0.12
CA GLY A 4 3.60 7.41 1.39
C GLY A 4 2.41 6.49 1.17
N ILE A 5 2.51 5.25 1.65
CA ILE A 5 1.46 4.23 1.51
C ILE A 5 1.20 3.55 2.85
N ASP A 6 0.00 3.72 3.36
CA ASP A 6 -0.49 2.97 4.53
C ASP A 6 -1.26 1.73 4.04
N HIS A 7 -0.67 0.57 4.27
CA HIS A 7 -1.21 -0.74 3.91
C HIS A 7 -2.18 -1.24 5.01
N GLY A 8 -3.32 -0.56 5.12
CA GLY A 8 -4.36 -0.97 6.06
C GLY A 8 -5.11 -2.23 5.62
N TYR A 9 -5.65 -3.00 6.56
CA TYR A 9 -6.46 -4.19 6.27
C TYR A 9 -7.80 -3.86 5.59
N GLY A 10 -8.42 -2.75 5.97
CA GLY A 10 -9.69 -2.33 5.40
C GLY A 10 -9.52 -1.38 4.23
N ASN A 11 -8.53 -0.51 4.29
CA ASN A 11 -8.28 0.49 3.27
C ASN A 11 -6.79 0.72 3.07
N MET A 12 -6.39 0.86 1.81
CA MET A 12 -5.13 1.47 1.41
C MET A 12 -5.27 2.98 1.46
N LYS A 13 -4.25 3.66 1.99
CA LYS A 13 -4.23 5.12 2.05
C LYS A 13 -2.91 5.66 1.54
N THR A 14 -2.99 6.77 0.84
CA THR A 14 -1.84 7.59 0.43
C THR A 14 -2.06 9.02 0.91
N ALA A 15 -1.17 9.94 0.55
CA ALA A 15 -1.34 11.35 0.91
C ALA A 15 -2.64 11.96 0.36
N THR A 16 -3.14 11.50 -0.79
CA THR A 16 -4.30 12.09 -1.47
C THR A 16 -5.43 11.10 -1.76
N ARG A 17 -5.22 9.80 -1.52
CA ARG A 17 -6.18 8.75 -1.88
C ARG A 17 -6.45 7.79 -0.73
N CYS A 18 -7.70 7.29 -0.71
CA CYS A 18 -8.13 6.22 0.16
C CYS A 18 -9.05 5.28 -0.64
N PHE A 19 -8.81 3.97 -0.58
CA PHE A 19 -9.61 2.97 -1.30
C PHE A 19 -9.56 1.63 -0.57
N PRO A 20 -10.59 0.75 -0.75
CA PRO A 20 -10.63 -0.55 -0.08
C PRO A 20 -9.45 -1.45 -0.47
N SER A 21 -8.94 -2.22 0.50
CA SER A 21 -7.81 -3.14 0.33
C SER A 21 -8.20 -4.49 -0.26
N GLY A 22 -9.45 -4.69 -0.70
CA GLY A 22 -9.91 -5.92 -1.35
C GLY A 22 -9.27 -6.09 -2.73
N VAL A 23 -8.95 -7.33 -3.08
CA VAL A 23 -8.42 -7.72 -4.39
C VAL A 23 -9.11 -9.00 -4.81
N ALA A 24 -9.73 -9.00 -5.99
CA ALA A 24 -10.20 -10.21 -6.66
C ALA A 24 -9.30 -10.49 -7.87
N ARG A 25 -8.82 -11.73 -8.00
CA ARG A 25 -7.90 -12.16 -9.04
C ARG A 25 -8.61 -12.98 -10.11
N TYR A 26 -8.31 -12.71 -11.38
CA TYR A 26 -8.88 -13.41 -12.53
C TYR A 26 -7.80 -13.80 -13.53
N ASP A 27 -7.93 -15.02 -14.08
CA ASP A 27 -7.04 -15.53 -15.15
C ASP A 27 -7.46 -15.01 -16.53
N LYS A 28 -8.67 -14.46 -16.65
CA LYS A 28 -9.23 -13.88 -17.89
C LYS A 28 -9.79 -12.51 -17.59
N GLU A 29 -9.78 -11.68 -18.61
CA GLU A 29 -10.30 -10.33 -18.52
C GLU A 29 -11.76 -10.31 -18.04
N PRO A 30 -12.08 -9.65 -16.90
CA PRO A 30 -13.42 -9.57 -16.39
C PRO A 30 -14.28 -8.61 -17.22
N ILE A 31 -15.59 -8.83 -17.23
CA ILE A 31 -16.56 -7.97 -17.94
C ILE A 31 -16.58 -6.55 -17.33
N PHE A 32 -16.49 -6.45 -16.00
CA PHE A 32 -16.43 -5.18 -15.30
C PHE A 32 -14.98 -4.76 -15.06
N GLN A 33 -14.57 -3.64 -15.65
CA GLN A 33 -13.18 -3.17 -15.63
C GLN A 33 -12.95 -1.98 -14.70
N ASN A 34 -13.91 -1.68 -13.82
CA ASN A 34 -13.75 -0.61 -12.85
C ASN A 34 -12.61 -0.95 -11.87
N ASN A 35 -11.58 -0.09 -11.80
CA ASN A 35 -10.38 -0.33 -10.98
C ASN A 35 -9.62 -1.62 -11.33
N LEU A 36 -9.67 -2.06 -12.57
CA LEU A 36 -8.91 -3.21 -13.04
C LEU A 36 -7.43 -2.84 -13.12
N LEU A 37 -6.59 -3.69 -12.54
CA LEU A 37 -5.14 -3.66 -12.66
C LEU A 37 -4.70 -4.92 -13.41
N VAL A 38 -3.84 -4.76 -14.43
CA VAL A 38 -3.25 -5.88 -15.18
C VAL A 38 -1.75 -5.88 -14.91
N TYR A 39 -1.26 -6.97 -14.39
CA TYR A 39 0.15 -7.15 -14.06
C TYR A 39 0.55 -8.63 -14.29
N ASN A 40 1.68 -8.85 -14.94
CA ASN A 40 2.20 -10.18 -15.30
C ASN A 40 1.15 -11.10 -15.98
N GLY A 41 0.31 -10.52 -16.85
CA GLY A 41 -0.73 -11.27 -17.57
C GLY A 41 -1.95 -11.69 -16.75
N MET A 42 -2.01 -11.28 -15.47
CA MET A 42 -3.13 -11.52 -14.57
C MET A 42 -3.96 -10.25 -14.39
N TYR A 43 -5.23 -10.42 -14.09
CA TYR A 43 -6.20 -9.35 -13.89
C TYR A 43 -6.59 -9.27 -12.42
N TYR A 44 -6.50 -8.07 -11.84
CA TYR A 44 -6.79 -7.81 -10.43
C TYR A 44 -7.84 -6.72 -10.30
N GLN A 45 -9.00 -7.04 -9.77
CA GLN A 45 -10.05 -6.05 -9.48
C GLN A 45 -9.78 -5.44 -8.11
N ILE A 46 -9.44 -4.16 -8.06
CA ILE A 46 -9.06 -3.47 -6.84
C ILE A 46 -10.29 -2.85 -6.17
N GLY A 47 -10.45 -3.12 -4.87
CA GLY A 47 -11.52 -2.56 -4.04
C GLY A 47 -12.76 -3.45 -3.96
N GLU A 48 -12.74 -4.63 -4.58
CA GLU A 48 -13.77 -5.65 -4.42
C GLU A 48 -13.32 -6.66 -3.36
N GLU A 49 -14.27 -7.12 -2.57
CA GLU A 49 -14.10 -8.00 -1.43
C GLU A 49 -13.34 -7.36 -0.24
N HIS A 50 -13.54 -7.92 0.94
CA HIS A 50 -12.77 -7.55 2.12
C HIS A 50 -11.63 -8.54 2.28
N LYS A 51 -10.40 -8.05 2.28
CA LYS A 51 -9.23 -8.88 2.53
C LYS A 51 -9.33 -9.54 3.90
N GLU A 52 -9.18 -10.87 3.94
CA GLU A 52 -9.01 -11.60 5.18
C GLU A 52 -7.69 -11.20 5.86
N PHE A 53 -7.65 -11.33 7.19
CA PHE A 53 -6.45 -11.01 7.96
C PHE A 53 -5.32 -11.99 7.60
N CYS A 54 -4.25 -11.49 6.99
CA CYS A 54 -3.00 -12.21 6.82
C CYS A 54 -1.96 -11.65 7.80
N ALA A 55 -1.37 -12.51 8.64
CA ALA A 55 -0.36 -12.13 9.62
C ALA A 55 0.97 -11.70 8.97
N GLU A 56 1.25 -12.16 7.76
CA GLU A 56 2.46 -11.84 7.01
C GLU A 56 2.11 -11.18 5.68
N LYS A 57 2.36 -9.88 5.56
CA LYS A 57 2.06 -9.11 4.35
C LYS A 57 2.92 -9.51 3.14
N THR A 58 4.00 -10.23 3.35
CA THR A 58 4.94 -10.65 2.31
C THR A 58 4.57 -11.96 1.61
N GLN A 59 3.64 -12.72 2.17
CA GLN A 59 3.22 -14.01 1.60
C GLN A 59 2.14 -13.89 0.52
N ASP A 60 1.60 -12.70 0.32
CA ASP A 60 0.44 -12.46 -0.53
C ASP A 60 0.77 -11.37 -1.57
N GLU A 61 0.68 -11.74 -2.85
CA GLU A 61 0.88 -10.82 -3.99
C GLU A 61 -0.06 -9.62 -3.96
N ASP A 62 -1.20 -9.72 -3.28
CA ASP A 62 -2.21 -8.67 -3.21
C ASP A 62 -1.67 -7.35 -2.68
N TYR A 63 -0.80 -7.37 -1.64
CA TYR A 63 -0.23 -6.13 -1.13
C TYR A 63 0.71 -5.45 -2.13
N TYR A 64 1.38 -6.23 -2.97
CA TYR A 64 2.19 -5.66 -4.05
C TYR A 64 1.30 -5.01 -5.11
N VAL A 65 0.26 -5.71 -5.55
CA VAL A 65 -0.72 -5.20 -6.52
C VAL A 65 -1.45 -3.96 -5.98
N LEU A 66 -1.81 -3.96 -4.69
CA LEU A 66 -2.38 -2.79 -4.01
C LEU A 66 -1.40 -1.61 -3.96
N THR A 67 -0.09 -1.88 -3.80
CA THR A 67 0.96 -0.86 -3.87
C THR A 67 1.03 -0.25 -5.27
N LEU A 68 1.00 -1.06 -6.33
CA LEU A 68 0.97 -0.58 -7.71
C LEU A 68 -0.27 0.29 -7.97
N ALA A 69 -1.45 -0.15 -7.50
CA ALA A 69 -2.69 0.62 -7.63
C ALA A 69 -2.63 1.96 -6.86
N ALA A 70 -1.98 1.99 -5.68
CA ALA A 70 -1.79 3.21 -4.90
C ALA A 70 -0.87 4.19 -5.63
N ILE A 71 0.25 3.69 -6.19
CA ILE A 71 1.19 4.49 -6.99
C ILE A 71 0.48 5.05 -8.23
N ALA A 72 -0.25 4.21 -8.99
CA ALA A 72 -0.98 4.65 -10.18
C ALA A 72 -1.96 5.79 -9.88
N ARG A 73 -2.71 5.69 -8.76
CA ARG A 73 -3.67 6.72 -8.33
C ARG A 73 -2.99 8.04 -7.97
N GLU A 74 -1.82 8.01 -7.34
CA GLU A 74 -1.03 9.21 -7.04
C GLU A 74 -0.44 9.84 -8.30
N LEU A 75 0.05 9.03 -9.23
CA LEU A 75 0.56 9.50 -10.52
C LEU A 75 -0.54 10.10 -11.38
N ASP A 76 -1.69 9.45 -11.44
CA ASP A 76 -2.84 9.93 -12.21
C ASP A 76 -3.35 11.28 -11.71
N GLY A 77 -3.39 11.48 -10.39
CA GLY A 77 -3.72 12.77 -9.79
C GLY A 77 -2.75 13.91 -10.15
N LYS A 78 -1.56 13.57 -10.68
CA LYS A 78 -0.53 14.51 -11.16
C LYS A 78 -0.44 14.55 -12.70
N GLY A 79 -1.31 13.84 -13.40
CA GLY A 79 -1.27 13.71 -14.86
C GLY A 79 -0.07 12.93 -15.39
N MET A 80 0.56 12.09 -14.55
CA MET A 80 1.74 11.30 -14.87
C MET A 80 1.38 9.83 -15.08
N ASN A 81 2.20 9.12 -15.82
CA ASN A 81 2.13 7.66 -15.97
C ASN A 81 3.50 7.00 -15.91
N GLN A 82 4.55 7.77 -15.72
CA GLN A 82 5.92 7.29 -15.52
C GLN A 82 6.55 8.04 -14.37
N ALA A 83 7.25 7.34 -13.49
CA ALA A 83 7.99 7.96 -12.40
C ALA A 83 9.06 7.05 -11.80
N LYS A 84 10.12 7.67 -11.26
CA LYS A 84 11.00 7.04 -10.30
C LYS A 84 10.48 7.30 -8.89
N VAL A 85 10.06 6.23 -8.21
CA VAL A 85 9.32 6.28 -6.94
C VAL A 85 10.17 5.74 -5.79
N HIS A 86 10.18 6.45 -4.67
CA HIS A 86 10.64 5.97 -3.38
C HIS A 86 9.41 5.74 -2.51
N ILE A 87 9.24 4.52 -2.00
CA ILE A 87 8.07 4.15 -1.19
C ILE A 87 8.35 4.46 0.28
N ALA A 88 7.42 5.11 0.97
CA ALA A 88 7.40 5.22 2.42
C ALA A 88 6.19 4.45 2.95
N ALA A 89 6.42 3.28 3.57
CA ALA A 89 5.34 2.39 4.00
C ALA A 89 5.32 2.19 5.51
N GLY A 90 4.15 1.81 6.05
CA GLY A 90 3.95 1.54 7.47
C GLY A 90 3.76 0.06 7.80
N LEU A 91 4.39 -0.39 8.87
CA LEU A 91 4.11 -1.69 9.52
C LEU A 91 3.61 -1.48 10.95
N PRO A 92 2.74 -2.38 11.47
CA PRO A 92 2.43 -2.41 12.89
C PRO A 92 3.70 -2.40 13.73
N LEU A 93 3.72 -1.67 14.84
CA LEU A 93 4.91 -1.48 15.68
C LEU A 93 5.56 -2.82 16.08
N THR A 94 4.74 -3.81 16.41
CA THR A 94 5.19 -5.16 16.80
C THR A 94 5.89 -5.92 15.67
N TRP A 95 5.66 -5.55 14.41
CA TRP A 95 6.21 -6.23 13.24
C TRP A 95 7.43 -5.53 12.64
N VAL A 96 7.64 -4.26 12.99
CA VAL A 96 8.78 -3.49 12.45
C VAL A 96 10.11 -4.17 12.78
N ALA A 97 10.26 -4.69 14.01
CA ALA A 97 11.51 -5.32 14.43
C ALA A 97 11.83 -6.64 13.69
N THR A 98 10.82 -7.35 13.21
CA THR A 98 10.96 -8.70 12.63
C THR A 98 10.70 -8.77 11.14
N GLN A 99 9.88 -7.88 10.59
CA GLN A 99 9.41 -7.96 9.20
C GLN A 99 9.83 -6.77 8.33
N LYS A 100 10.53 -5.78 8.90
CA LYS A 100 10.92 -4.56 8.17
C LYS A 100 11.70 -4.86 6.90
N GLU A 101 12.76 -5.65 7.01
CA GLU A 101 13.67 -5.96 5.89
C GLU A 101 12.97 -6.81 4.82
N ASP A 102 12.16 -7.79 5.24
CA ASP A 102 11.45 -8.66 4.31
C ASP A 102 10.34 -7.89 3.59
N PHE A 103 9.64 -7.00 4.28
CA PHE A 103 8.64 -6.15 3.66
C PHE A 103 9.26 -5.13 2.69
N GLN A 104 10.44 -4.59 3.03
CA GLN A 104 11.18 -3.72 2.13
C GLN A 104 11.61 -4.45 0.86
N LYS A 105 12.19 -5.67 0.98
CA LYS A 105 12.55 -6.51 -0.16
C LYS A 105 11.34 -6.88 -1.01
N TYR A 106 10.22 -7.20 -0.37
CA TYR A 106 8.96 -7.50 -1.04
C TYR A 106 8.44 -6.33 -1.87
N LEU A 107 8.48 -5.10 -1.35
CA LEU A 107 8.09 -3.91 -2.10
C LEU A 107 9.05 -3.59 -3.25
N LEU A 108 10.32 -3.97 -3.12
CA LEU A 108 11.38 -3.74 -4.11
C LEU A 108 11.73 -5.02 -4.89
N GLN A 109 10.81 -5.99 -5.00
CA GLN A 109 11.06 -7.26 -5.70
C GLN A 109 11.38 -7.09 -7.20
N ASN A 110 11.05 -5.94 -7.77
CA ASN A 110 11.42 -5.53 -9.12
C ASN A 110 12.13 -4.17 -9.07
N GLU A 111 13.12 -3.94 -9.91
CA GLU A 111 13.77 -2.63 -10.07
C GLU A 111 12.86 -1.64 -10.79
N SER A 112 12.09 -2.16 -11.75
CA SER A 112 11.04 -1.42 -12.46
C SER A 112 9.87 -2.34 -12.79
N VAL A 113 8.71 -1.76 -13.01
CA VAL A 113 7.49 -2.49 -13.31
C VAL A 113 6.64 -1.74 -14.33
N ASP A 114 6.14 -2.51 -15.31
CA ASP A 114 5.10 -2.08 -16.24
C ASP A 114 3.80 -2.75 -15.88
N PHE A 115 2.73 -1.98 -15.81
CA PHE A 115 1.39 -2.48 -15.52
C PHE A 115 0.32 -1.56 -16.11
N ILE A 116 -0.89 -2.06 -16.24
CA ILE A 116 -2.05 -1.28 -16.68
C ILE A 116 -2.98 -1.10 -15.49
N PHE A 117 -3.44 0.12 -15.27
CA PHE A 117 -4.48 0.41 -14.29
C PHE A 117 -5.54 1.32 -14.88
N ARG A 118 -6.82 0.90 -14.85
CA ARG A 118 -7.95 1.62 -15.44
C ARG A 118 -7.70 1.96 -16.91
N ASN A 119 -7.24 0.98 -17.68
CA ASN A 119 -6.94 1.12 -19.12
C ASN A 119 -5.84 2.13 -19.46
N LYS A 120 -5.00 2.52 -18.49
CA LYS A 120 -3.84 3.39 -18.67
C LYS A 120 -2.56 2.64 -18.31
N GLU A 121 -1.57 2.70 -19.19
CA GLU A 121 -0.26 2.09 -18.98
C GLU A 121 0.57 2.94 -18.00
N TYR A 122 1.27 2.27 -17.09
CA TYR A 122 2.18 2.88 -16.12
C TYR A 122 3.54 2.21 -16.19
N HIS A 123 4.59 3.01 -16.11
CA HIS A 123 5.97 2.58 -15.94
C HIS A 123 6.53 3.18 -14.65
N VAL A 124 6.97 2.33 -13.72
CA VAL A 124 7.48 2.77 -12.42
C VAL A 124 8.85 2.18 -12.16
N GLU A 125 9.86 3.03 -11.93
CA GLU A 125 11.15 2.63 -11.40
C GLU A 125 11.16 2.81 -9.88
N PHE A 126 11.68 1.82 -9.14
CA PHE A 126 11.80 1.93 -7.69
C PHE A 126 13.17 2.48 -7.29
N ALA A 127 13.19 3.64 -6.63
CA ALA A 127 14.41 4.25 -6.09
C ALA A 127 14.79 3.67 -4.71
N GLY A 128 13.84 3.05 -4.03
CA GLY A 128 13.99 2.48 -2.69
C GLY A 128 12.68 2.45 -1.93
N ALA A 129 12.71 1.88 -0.73
CA ALA A 129 11.58 1.87 0.20
C ALA A 129 12.06 2.06 1.64
N ASP A 130 11.36 2.89 2.39
CA ASP A 130 11.54 3.04 3.84
C ASP A 130 10.31 2.54 4.58
N ILE A 131 10.54 1.77 5.63
CA ILE A 131 9.47 1.18 6.44
C ILE A 131 9.49 1.82 7.83
N TYR A 132 8.35 2.38 8.21
CA TYR A 132 8.13 3.06 9.49
C TYR A 132 7.08 2.34 10.34
N PRO A 133 7.08 2.54 11.67
CA PRO A 133 5.96 2.13 12.50
C PRO A 133 4.66 2.84 12.08
N GLN A 134 3.56 2.11 11.96
CA GLN A 134 2.24 2.72 11.75
C GLN A 134 1.93 3.73 12.86
N GLY A 135 1.28 4.82 12.52
CA GLY A 135 1.04 5.94 13.45
C GLY A 135 2.22 6.89 13.62
N PHE A 136 3.46 6.49 13.28
CA PHE A 136 4.64 7.36 13.41
C PHE A 136 4.47 8.68 12.63
N ALA A 137 3.93 8.61 11.43
CA ALA A 137 3.69 9.79 10.60
C ALA A 137 2.75 10.82 11.26
N ALA A 138 1.77 10.37 12.06
CA ALA A 138 0.86 11.25 12.78
C ALA A 138 1.56 12.03 13.92
N ALA A 139 2.60 11.44 14.50
CA ALA A 139 3.36 12.04 15.59
C ALA A 139 4.58 12.85 15.09
N PHE A 140 5.09 12.55 13.87
CA PHE A 140 6.38 13.02 13.39
C PHE A 140 6.58 14.54 13.47
N TYR A 141 5.62 15.31 12.99
CA TYR A 141 5.69 16.78 13.00
C TYR A 141 5.54 17.41 14.38
N ARG A 142 5.15 16.61 15.39
CA ARG A 142 4.91 17.06 16.76
C ARG A 142 5.84 16.42 17.78
N LEU A 143 6.86 15.67 17.34
CA LEU A 143 7.80 14.98 18.25
C LEU A 143 8.47 15.96 19.23
N GLN A 144 8.70 17.21 18.83
CA GLN A 144 9.29 18.25 19.68
C GLN A 144 8.35 18.71 20.81
N ASP A 145 7.03 18.53 20.63
CA ASP A 145 6.03 18.93 21.62
C ASP A 145 5.86 17.85 22.71
N PHE A 146 6.32 16.63 22.45
CA PHE A 146 6.17 15.50 23.36
C PHE A 146 7.25 15.51 24.42
N LYS A 147 6.84 15.70 25.69
CA LYS A 147 7.71 15.63 26.87
C LYS A 147 7.25 14.45 27.75
N GLY A 148 8.23 13.70 28.28
CA GLY A 148 7.95 12.55 29.13
C GLY A 148 7.40 11.35 28.36
N ILE A 149 6.49 10.57 28.96
CA ILE A 149 5.87 9.40 28.35
C ILE A 149 4.61 9.83 27.61
N ASN A 150 4.55 9.52 26.33
CA ASN A 150 3.42 9.83 25.47
C ASN A 150 2.86 8.54 24.88
N MET A 151 1.55 8.47 24.69
CA MET A 151 0.85 7.32 24.12
C MET A 151 0.15 7.75 22.81
N LEU A 152 0.39 7.01 21.74
CA LEU A 152 -0.37 7.12 20.51
C LEU A 152 -1.42 6.01 20.48
N VAL A 153 -2.69 6.39 20.38
CA VAL A 153 -3.81 5.45 20.27
C VAL A 153 -4.31 5.46 18.83
N ASP A 154 -4.17 4.33 18.14
CA ASP A 154 -4.75 4.10 16.81
C ASP A 154 -6.06 3.32 16.98
N ILE A 155 -7.17 3.95 16.60
CA ILE A 155 -8.51 3.36 16.70
C ILE A 155 -8.96 2.98 15.30
N ASP A 156 -8.84 1.70 14.98
CA ASP A 156 -9.27 1.14 13.71
C ASP A 156 -10.56 0.30 13.84
N ARG A 157 -11.06 -0.19 12.71
CA ARG A 157 -12.26 -1.02 12.66
C ARG A 157 -12.13 -2.35 13.41
N LYS A 158 -10.91 -2.82 13.70
CA LYS A 158 -10.66 -4.06 14.46
C LYS A 158 -10.67 -3.84 15.97
N SER A 159 -10.29 -2.67 16.43
CA SER A 159 -10.28 -2.34 17.87
C SER A 159 -11.69 -2.23 18.47
N THR A 160 -12.74 -2.16 17.65
CA THR A 160 -14.14 -2.15 18.10
C THR A 160 -14.73 -3.53 18.39
N ARG A 161 -13.98 -4.62 18.20
CA ARG A 161 -14.36 -5.97 18.63
C ARG A 161 -13.66 -6.32 19.97
N LEU A 162 -13.99 -5.61 21.02
CA LEU A 162 -13.84 -6.11 22.39
C LEU A 162 -15.08 -6.96 22.68
N ASN A 163 -14.91 -8.27 22.73
CA ASN A 163 -15.88 -9.18 23.31
C ASN A 163 -15.85 -9.05 24.83
#